data_e6d6b678f2806bdf124007c5bd369cb2
#
_entry.id   e6d6b678f2806bdf124007c5bd369cb2
#
_cell.length_a   1.000
_cell.length_b   1.000
_cell.length_c   1.000
_cell.angle_alpha   90.00
_cell.angle_beta   90.00
_cell.angle_gamma   90.00
#
_symmetry.space_group_name_H-M   'P 1'
#
loop_
_entity.id
_entity.type
_entity.pdbx_description
1 polymer ?
#
loop_
_entity_poly.entity_id
_entity_poly.type
_entity_poly.pdbx_seq_one_letter_code
_entity_poly.pdbx_strand_id
1 'polypeptide(L)'
;DPLAVHQPIDYPNIGPRESYLMHHEELESLVKNYPTIKQARFWMTFGQQYLTYLDVIQNLGMSRIDEIEYEAPLVDTPNKTARVKIVPLQFLKAVLPNPQDLGENYDGETSIGCHIRGIKDGKECSYYVYNNCKHQEAYRETGMQGVSYTTGVPAMIGAMMFLKGIWRKPGVWNVEDFDPDPFMEQLNKQGLPWHEVFGQEAEMAPNIPE
;
A
#
# COMPACT_ATOMS: atom_id res chain seq x y z
N ASP A 1 8.71 14.05 10.77
CA ASP A 1 7.81 13.11 11.45
C ASP A 1 6.99 12.33 10.42
N PRO A 2 6.75 11.04 10.63
CA PRO A 2 5.85 10.27 9.78
C PRO A 2 4.49 10.98 9.65
N LEU A 3 3.90 10.94 8.46
CA LEU A 3 2.60 11.55 8.15
C LEU A 3 2.53 13.10 8.27
N ALA A 4 3.68 13.78 8.44
CA ALA A 4 3.69 15.24 8.56
C ALA A 4 3.39 15.97 7.24
N VAL A 5 3.68 15.35 6.11
CA VAL A 5 3.37 15.90 4.78
C VAL A 5 2.14 15.20 4.23
N HIS A 6 1.07 15.95 4.07
CA HIS A 6 -0.19 15.42 3.57
C HIS A 6 -0.97 16.47 2.77
N GLN A 7 -1.85 16.00 1.91
CA GLN A 7 -2.74 16.84 1.11
C GLN A 7 -3.96 16.05 0.63
N PRO A 8 -5.08 16.70 0.33
CA PRO A 8 -6.19 16.04 -0.33
C PRO A 8 -5.83 15.69 -1.78
N ILE A 9 -6.10 14.46 -2.18
CA ILE A 9 -6.01 13.97 -3.56
C ILE A 9 -7.41 13.48 -3.95
N ASP A 10 -7.89 13.89 -5.13
CA ASP A 10 -9.17 13.45 -5.66
C ASP A 10 -8.98 12.18 -6.49
N TYR A 11 -9.49 11.07 -5.96
CA TYR A 11 -9.37 9.76 -6.61
C TYR A 11 -10.61 9.46 -7.46
N PRO A 12 -10.43 9.00 -8.71
CA PRO A 12 -11.56 8.69 -9.59
C PRO A 12 -12.54 7.70 -8.96
N ASN A 13 -13.82 8.04 -9.00
CA ASN A 13 -14.95 7.28 -8.43
C ASN A 13 -14.96 7.15 -6.90
N ILE A 14 -13.97 7.68 -6.19
CA ILE A 14 -13.85 7.64 -4.73
C ILE A 14 -14.00 9.04 -4.13
N GLY A 15 -13.55 10.07 -4.86
CA GLY A 15 -13.54 11.45 -4.41
C GLY A 15 -12.31 11.79 -3.54
N PRO A 16 -12.28 13.01 -2.96
CA PRO A 16 -11.13 13.51 -2.22
C PRO A 16 -10.86 12.72 -0.96
N ARG A 17 -9.58 12.38 -0.77
CA ARG A 17 -9.06 11.70 0.43
C ARG A 17 -7.76 12.36 0.87
N GLU A 18 -7.61 12.54 2.17
CA GLU A 18 -6.35 12.98 2.75
C GLU A 18 -5.28 11.92 2.49
N SER A 19 -4.21 12.34 1.83
CA SER A 19 -3.14 11.47 1.36
C SER A 19 -1.82 11.92 1.94
N TYR A 20 -1.04 10.97 2.43
CA TYR A 20 0.19 11.18 3.18
C TYR A 20 1.38 10.77 2.34
N LEU A 21 2.39 11.65 2.27
CA LEU A 21 3.65 11.36 1.60
C LEU A 21 4.45 10.36 2.44
N MET A 22 4.80 9.25 1.82
CA MET A 22 5.54 8.19 2.48
C MET A 22 6.71 7.71 1.62
N HIS A 23 7.70 7.11 2.28
CA HIS A 23 8.70 6.30 1.58
C HIS A 23 8.09 4.95 1.20
N HIS A 24 8.43 4.47 0.00
CA HIS A 24 8.07 3.13 -0.45
C HIS A 24 9.20 2.56 -1.31
N GLU A 25 9.54 1.29 -1.10
CA GLU A 25 10.66 0.61 -1.74
C GLU A 25 10.55 0.51 -3.27
N GLU A 26 9.33 0.50 -3.80
CA GLU A 26 9.09 0.49 -5.25
C GLU A 26 9.68 1.71 -5.97
N LEU A 27 9.78 2.85 -5.29
CA LEU A 27 10.38 4.04 -5.86
C LEU A 27 11.88 3.87 -6.14
N GLU A 28 12.57 3.04 -5.36
CA GLU A 28 14.01 2.84 -5.47
C GLU A 28 14.38 2.17 -6.80
N SER A 29 13.66 1.11 -7.17
CA SER A 29 13.89 0.40 -8.43
C SER A 29 13.50 1.26 -9.64
N LEU A 30 12.37 1.96 -9.57
CA LEU A 30 11.90 2.84 -10.64
C LEU A 30 12.93 3.96 -10.95
N VAL A 31 13.41 4.66 -9.92
CA VAL A 31 14.42 5.74 -10.10
C VAL A 31 15.73 5.19 -10.61
N LYS A 32 16.13 4.00 -10.17
CA LYS A 32 17.34 3.33 -10.64
C LYS A 32 17.24 2.93 -12.12
N ASN A 33 16.10 2.37 -12.54
CA ASN A 33 15.91 1.86 -13.89
C ASN A 33 15.53 2.94 -14.90
N TYR A 34 14.94 4.04 -14.43
CA TYR A 34 14.57 5.20 -15.25
C TYR A 34 15.27 6.49 -14.80
N PRO A 35 16.55 6.70 -15.11
CA PRO A 35 17.34 7.84 -14.62
C PRO A 35 16.86 9.21 -15.13
N THR A 36 15.90 9.24 -16.04
CA THR A 36 15.22 10.47 -16.49
C THR A 36 14.14 10.95 -15.54
N ILE A 37 13.72 10.15 -14.57
CA ILE A 37 12.79 10.55 -13.53
C ILE A 37 13.46 11.62 -12.66
N LYS A 38 12.85 12.80 -12.61
CA LYS A 38 13.33 13.91 -11.77
C LYS A 38 12.75 13.86 -10.37
N GLN A 39 11.55 13.29 -10.24
CA GLN A 39 10.84 13.22 -8.98
C GLN A 39 9.95 11.97 -8.97
N ALA A 40 10.00 11.21 -7.89
CA ALA A 40 9.11 10.09 -7.61
C ALA A 40 8.56 10.24 -6.19
N ARG A 41 7.25 10.09 -6.03
CA ARG A 41 6.56 10.23 -4.73
C ARG A 41 5.54 9.11 -4.57
N PHE A 42 5.42 8.63 -3.35
CA PHE A 42 4.41 7.66 -2.98
C PHE A 42 3.43 8.30 -1.99
N TRP A 43 2.15 8.21 -2.30
CA TRP A 43 1.07 8.74 -1.48
C TRP A 43 0.17 7.61 -1.01
N MET A 44 -0.22 7.65 0.24
CA MET A 44 -1.09 6.65 0.83
C MET A 44 -2.19 7.30 1.66
N THR A 45 -3.40 6.73 1.58
CA THR A 45 -4.55 7.17 2.39
C THR A 45 -4.71 6.25 3.59
N PHE A 46 -5.23 6.81 4.68
CA PHE A 46 -5.57 6.06 5.88
C PHE A 46 -6.95 6.48 6.37
N GLY A 47 -7.72 5.53 6.89
CA GLY A 47 -8.97 5.84 7.56
C GLY A 47 -8.74 6.66 8.85
N GLN A 48 -9.61 7.63 9.13
CA GLN A 48 -9.49 8.50 10.31
C GLN A 48 -9.41 7.70 11.62
N GLN A 49 -10.17 6.63 11.73
CA GLN A 49 -10.15 5.76 12.91
C GLN A 49 -8.78 5.09 13.10
N TYR A 50 -8.17 4.64 12.00
CA TYR A 50 -6.83 4.06 12.03
C TYR A 50 -5.79 5.07 12.52
N LEU A 51 -5.81 6.30 12.00
CA LEU A 51 -4.90 7.37 12.41
C LEU A 51 -5.06 7.71 13.91
N THR A 52 -6.30 7.75 14.38
CA THR A 52 -6.58 7.98 15.81
C THR A 52 -5.98 6.87 16.68
N TYR A 53 -6.17 5.61 16.29
CA TYR A 53 -5.60 4.48 17.05
C TYR A 53 -4.08 4.47 16.99
N LEU A 54 -3.50 4.79 15.84
CA LEU A 54 -2.05 4.86 15.68
C LEU A 54 -1.44 5.93 16.58
N ASP A 55 -2.05 7.12 16.63
CA ASP A 55 -1.63 8.22 17.51
C ASP A 55 -1.67 7.81 18.99
N VAL A 56 -2.77 7.20 19.43
CA VAL A 56 -2.90 6.69 20.80
C VAL A 56 -1.82 5.65 21.12
N ILE A 57 -1.62 4.68 20.24
CA ILE A 57 -0.60 3.62 20.40
C ILE A 57 0.81 4.22 20.50
N GLN A 58 1.12 5.21 19.67
CA GLN A 58 2.40 5.90 19.70
C GLN A 58 2.59 6.69 21.00
N ASN A 59 1.59 7.47 21.40
CA ASN A 59 1.63 8.28 22.62
C ASN A 59 1.73 7.43 23.90
N LEU A 60 1.16 6.23 23.89
CA LEU A 60 1.30 5.25 24.97
C LEU A 60 2.65 4.49 24.96
N GLY A 61 3.48 4.71 23.94
CA GLY A 61 4.76 4.01 23.78
C GLY A 61 4.64 2.55 23.36
N MET A 62 3.45 2.10 22.91
CA MET A 62 3.23 0.72 22.47
C MET A 62 3.90 0.39 21.13
N SER A 63 4.32 1.40 20.36
CA SER A 63 5.10 1.25 19.13
C SER A 63 6.61 1.10 19.34
N ARG A 64 7.09 1.14 20.59
CA ARG A 64 8.52 1.01 20.93
C ARG A 64 9.05 -0.38 20.56
N ILE A 65 10.26 -0.40 20.01
CA ILE A 65 10.98 -1.61 19.61
C ILE A 65 12.11 -2.01 20.58
N ASP A 66 12.38 -1.19 21.58
CA ASP A 66 13.36 -1.46 22.64
C ASP A 66 12.74 -2.35 23.74
N GLU A 67 13.58 -3.14 24.40
CA GLU A 67 13.16 -3.94 25.54
C GLU A 67 12.91 -3.05 26.75
N ILE A 68 11.76 -3.22 27.40
CA ILE A 68 11.44 -2.60 28.69
C ILE A 68 11.28 -3.67 29.75
N GLU A 69 11.63 -3.33 31.00
CA GLU A 69 11.48 -4.19 32.16
C GLU A 69 10.46 -3.58 33.13
N TYR A 70 9.57 -4.38 33.66
CA TYR A 70 8.62 -3.96 34.70
C TYR A 70 8.34 -5.10 35.68
N GLU A 71 7.83 -4.76 36.87
CA GLU A 71 7.39 -5.74 37.86
C GLU A 71 5.92 -6.11 37.61
N ALA A 72 5.70 -7.37 37.20
CA ALA A 72 4.37 -7.91 36.97
C ALA A 72 3.89 -8.73 38.18
N PRO A 73 2.63 -8.57 38.64
CA PRO A 73 2.06 -9.47 39.64
C PRO A 73 1.94 -10.89 39.07
N LEU A 74 2.26 -11.88 39.91
CA LEU A 74 2.08 -13.28 39.53
C LEU A 74 0.61 -13.69 39.64
N VAL A 75 0.10 -14.36 38.61
CA VAL A 75 -1.33 -14.76 38.51
C VAL A 75 -1.73 -15.66 39.70
N ASP A 76 -0.88 -16.62 40.04
CA ASP A 76 -1.19 -17.61 41.07
C ASP A 76 -0.76 -17.19 42.51
N THR A 77 -0.09 -16.06 42.64
CA THR A 77 0.38 -15.53 43.91
C THR A 77 0.24 -14.01 43.95
N PRO A 78 -0.95 -13.48 44.25
CA PRO A 78 -1.28 -12.03 44.08
C PRO A 78 -0.36 -11.03 44.82
N ASN A 79 0.34 -11.48 45.88
CA ASN A 79 1.25 -10.64 46.66
C ASN A 79 2.73 -10.78 46.26
N LYS A 80 3.01 -11.48 45.15
CA LYS A 80 4.37 -11.64 44.60
C LYS A 80 4.44 -11.03 43.23
N THR A 81 5.54 -10.37 42.95
CA THR A 81 5.87 -9.83 41.62
C THR A 81 7.05 -10.58 41.02
N ALA A 82 7.13 -10.57 39.71
CA ALA A 82 8.30 -11.00 38.96
C ALA A 82 8.72 -9.90 37.98
N ARG A 83 10.02 -9.76 37.75
CA ARG A 83 10.51 -8.90 36.68
C ARG A 83 10.26 -9.55 35.33
N VAL A 84 9.59 -8.84 34.47
CA VAL A 84 9.24 -9.27 33.13
C VAL A 84 9.84 -8.29 32.13
N LYS A 85 10.42 -8.83 31.07
CA LYS A 85 10.96 -8.07 29.95
C LYS A 85 10.09 -8.26 28.75
N ILE A 86 9.70 -7.17 28.12
CA ILE A 86 8.91 -7.18 26.90
C ILE A 86 9.41 -6.13 25.91
N VAL A 87 9.15 -6.38 24.62
CA VAL A 87 9.20 -5.35 23.58
C VAL A 87 7.76 -4.93 23.30
N PRO A 88 7.36 -3.66 23.60
CA PRO A 88 5.96 -3.23 23.51
C PRO A 88 5.32 -3.52 22.16
N LEU A 89 6.02 -3.29 21.04
CA LEU A 89 5.52 -3.59 19.70
C LEU A 89 5.22 -5.09 19.52
N GLN A 90 6.03 -5.98 20.06
CA GLN A 90 5.79 -7.43 19.95
C GLN A 90 4.58 -7.85 20.79
N PHE A 91 4.42 -7.25 21.96
CA PHE A 91 3.22 -7.46 22.78
C PHE A 91 1.96 -6.94 22.05
N LEU A 92 2.01 -5.74 21.50
CA LEU A 92 0.92 -5.17 20.71
C LEU A 92 0.51 -6.11 19.57
N LYS A 93 1.48 -6.63 18.80
CA LYS A 93 1.21 -7.58 17.72
C LYS A 93 0.52 -8.86 18.20
N ALA A 94 0.82 -9.32 19.40
CA ALA A 94 0.22 -10.53 19.96
C ALA A 94 -1.24 -10.33 20.40
N VAL A 95 -1.65 -9.11 20.73
CA VAL A 95 -3.02 -8.80 21.18
C VAL A 95 -3.90 -8.21 20.09
N LEU A 96 -3.32 -7.76 18.97
CA LEU A 96 -4.11 -7.26 17.83
C LEU A 96 -4.92 -8.39 17.20
N PRO A 97 -6.16 -8.10 16.76
CA PRO A 97 -6.96 -9.06 16.01
C PRO A 97 -6.26 -9.45 14.71
N ASN A 98 -6.47 -10.69 14.27
CA ASN A 98 -5.96 -11.13 12.98
C ASN A 98 -6.65 -10.31 11.85
N PRO A 99 -5.91 -9.73 10.92
CA PRO A 99 -6.49 -9.01 9.78
C PRO A 99 -7.50 -9.82 8.97
N GLN A 100 -7.37 -11.14 8.92
CA GLN A 100 -8.33 -12.03 8.26
C GLN A 100 -9.74 -11.96 8.90
N ASP A 101 -9.80 -11.79 10.23
CA ASP A 101 -11.04 -11.79 10.97
C ASP A 101 -11.86 -10.49 10.79
N LEU A 102 -11.22 -9.46 10.22
CA LEU A 102 -11.84 -8.15 9.97
C LEU A 102 -12.52 -8.05 8.60
N GLY A 103 -12.35 -9.06 7.74
CA GLY A 103 -12.77 -9.00 6.34
C GLY A 103 -14.28 -8.98 6.10
N GLU A 104 -15.04 -9.79 6.83
CA GLU A 104 -16.46 -10.07 6.52
C GLU A 104 -17.37 -8.83 6.58
N ASN A 105 -17.16 -7.97 7.56
CA ASN A 105 -18.02 -6.81 7.82
C ASN A 105 -17.35 -5.48 7.43
N TYR A 106 -16.25 -5.51 6.71
CA TYR A 106 -15.55 -4.31 6.29
C TYR A 106 -16.13 -3.80 4.96
N ASP A 107 -16.49 -2.52 4.93
CA ASP A 107 -16.88 -1.82 3.71
C ASP A 107 -15.81 -0.78 3.37
N GLY A 108 -15.33 -0.84 2.14
CA GLY A 108 -14.27 0.03 1.66
C GLY A 108 -13.81 -0.32 0.26
N GLU A 109 -12.88 0.45 -0.24
CA GLU A 109 -12.35 0.31 -1.58
C GLU A 109 -10.84 0.59 -1.57
N THR A 110 -10.08 -0.20 -2.33
CA THR A 110 -8.67 0.05 -2.60
C THR A 110 -8.55 0.72 -3.95
N SER A 111 -7.85 1.86 -4.02
CA SER A 111 -7.47 2.52 -5.27
C SER A 111 -5.96 2.52 -5.39
N ILE A 112 -5.45 1.96 -6.47
CA ILE A 112 -4.02 1.94 -6.75
C ILE A 112 -3.81 2.55 -8.13
N GLY A 113 -2.92 3.54 -8.23
CA GLY A 113 -2.66 4.20 -9.50
C GLY A 113 -1.29 4.81 -9.59
N CYS A 114 -0.89 5.11 -10.81
CA CYS A 114 0.35 5.78 -11.12
C CYS A 114 0.06 7.04 -11.95
N HIS A 115 0.40 8.20 -11.40
CA HIS A 115 0.28 9.48 -12.08
C HIS A 115 1.65 9.90 -12.62
N ILE A 116 1.76 10.06 -13.91
CA ILE A 116 2.99 10.37 -14.62
C ILE A 116 2.83 11.74 -15.30
N ARG A 117 3.77 12.64 -15.06
CA ARG A 117 3.91 13.90 -15.77
C ARG A 117 5.26 13.95 -16.48
N GLY A 118 5.27 14.45 -17.69
CA GLY A 118 6.52 14.50 -18.45
C GLY A 118 6.38 15.14 -19.81
N ILE A 119 7.41 14.95 -20.63
CA ILE A 119 7.45 15.44 -22.00
C ILE A 119 7.43 14.23 -22.94
N LYS A 120 6.45 14.17 -23.83
CA LYS A 120 6.35 13.18 -24.89
C LYS A 120 6.26 13.91 -26.23
N ASP A 121 7.12 13.57 -27.17
CA ASP A 121 7.20 14.21 -28.51
C ASP A 121 7.31 15.76 -28.43
N GLY A 122 8.08 16.27 -27.46
CA GLY A 122 8.31 17.69 -27.23
C GLY A 122 7.15 18.44 -26.59
N LYS A 123 6.10 17.77 -26.15
CA LYS A 123 4.92 18.36 -25.48
C LYS A 123 4.78 17.84 -24.06
N GLU A 124 4.38 18.73 -23.18
CA GLU A 124 3.98 18.34 -21.83
C GLU A 124 2.76 17.41 -21.89
N CYS A 125 2.81 16.35 -21.12
CA CYS A 125 1.71 15.39 -21.01
C CYS A 125 1.55 14.92 -19.58
N SER A 126 0.32 14.60 -19.24
CA SER A 126 -0.08 13.97 -17.99
C SER A 126 -0.84 12.69 -18.31
N TYR A 127 -0.55 11.64 -17.55
CA TYR A 127 -1.15 10.32 -17.71
C TYR A 127 -1.39 9.71 -16.34
N TYR A 128 -2.58 9.20 -16.13
CA TYR A 128 -2.93 8.49 -14.90
C TYR A 128 -3.52 7.13 -15.25
N VAL A 129 -2.89 6.08 -14.75
CA VAL A 129 -3.41 4.72 -14.82
C VAL A 129 -3.77 4.27 -13.41
N TYR A 130 -4.96 3.69 -13.25
CA TYR A 130 -5.43 3.27 -11.93
C TYR A 130 -6.38 2.09 -12.01
N ASN A 131 -6.56 1.44 -10.88
CA ASN A 131 -7.55 0.41 -10.66
C ASN A 131 -8.25 0.67 -9.31
N ASN A 132 -9.54 0.36 -9.26
CA ASN A 132 -10.34 0.39 -8.04
C ASN A 132 -10.84 -1.02 -7.75
N CYS A 133 -10.74 -1.45 -6.49
CA CYS A 133 -11.17 -2.77 -6.04
C CYS A 133 -12.04 -2.63 -4.79
N LYS A 134 -13.32 -2.93 -4.91
CA LYS A 134 -14.23 -2.93 -3.76
C LYS A 134 -13.98 -4.13 -2.88
N HIS A 135 -13.85 -3.84 -1.59
CA HIS A 135 -13.54 -4.86 -0.59
C HIS A 135 -14.54 -6.01 -0.59
N GLN A 136 -15.85 -5.71 -0.59
CA GLN A 136 -16.89 -6.73 -0.54
C GLN A 136 -16.98 -7.59 -1.81
N GLU A 137 -16.54 -7.07 -2.96
CA GLU A 137 -16.46 -7.85 -4.20
C GLU A 137 -15.32 -8.86 -4.11
N ALA A 138 -14.12 -8.41 -3.70
CA ALA A 138 -12.96 -9.27 -3.48
C ALA A 138 -13.23 -10.34 -2.42
N TYR A 139 -13.89 -9.95 -1.31
CA TYR A 139 -14.21 -10.87 -0.22
C TYR A 139 -15.19 -11.97 -0.64
N ARG A 140 -16.22 -11.64 -1.41
CA ARG A 140 -17.17 -12.66 -1.94
C ARG A 140 -16.51 -13.65 -2.87
N GLU A 141 -15.49 -13.22 -3.63
CA GLU A 141 -14.78 -14.10 -4.57
C GLU A 141 -13.76 -15.00 -3.87
N THR A 142 -13.00 -14.45 -2.93
CA THR A 142 -11.81 -15.14 -2.38
C THR A 142 -11.83 -15.35 -0.87
N GLY A 143 -12.75 -14.74 -0.14
CA GLY A 143 -12.73 -14.67 1.32
C GLY A 143 -11.61 -13.78 1.89
N MET A 144 -10.99 -12.96 1.05
CA MET A 144 -9.86 -12.11 1.43
C MET A 144 -10.20 -10.62 1.28
N GLN A 145 -9.48 -9.80 2.03
CA GLN A 145 -9.63 -8.34 1.95
C GLN A 145 -9.20 -7.79 0.58
N GLY A 146 -9.77 -6.64 0.18
CA GLY A 146 -9.42 -5.95 -1.05
C GLY A 146 -7.93 -5.68 -1.19
N VAL A 147 -7.24 -5.30 -0.11
CA VAL A 147 -5.78 -5.12 -0.08
C VAL A 147 -5.05 -6.43 -0.40
N SER A 148 -5.47 -7.55 0.18
CA SER A 148 -4.89 -8.87 -0.11
C SER A 148 -5.17 -9.30 -1.56
N TYR A 149 -6.35 -8.98 -2.08
CA TYR A 149 -6.74 -9.26 -3.45
C TYR A 149 -5.88 -8.48 -4.45
N THR A 150 -5.75 -7.16 -4.26
CA THR A 150 -4.94 -6.29 -5.12
C THR A 150 -3.45 -6.56 -5.04
N THR A 151 -2.99 -7.30 -4.04
CA THR A 151 -1.60 -7.79 -3.92
C THR A 151 -1.45 -9.18 -4.52
N GLY A 152 -2.36 -10.09 -4.22
CA GLY A 152 -2.27 -11.50 -4.62
C GLY A 152 -2.51 -11.75 -6.10
N VAL A 153 -3.49 -11.05 -6.71
CA VAL A 153 -3.80 -11.21 -8.14
C VAL A 153 -2.62 -10.80 -9.02
N PRO A 154 -1.97 -9.62 -8.86
CA PRO A 154 -0.77 -9.29 -9.63
C PRO A 154 0.38 -10.27 -9.42
N ALA A 155 0.62 -10.74 -8.19
CA ALA A 155 1.65 -11.73 -7.91
C ALA A 155 1.38 -13.05 -8.65
N MET A 156 0.15 -13.53 -8.65
CA MET A 156 -0.29 -14.71 -9.40
C MET A 156 -0.10 -14.52 -10.92
N ILE A 157 -0.48 -13.35 -11.46
CA ILE A 157 -0.30 -13.04 -12.88
C ILE A 157 1.19 -13.04 -13.23
N GLY A 158 2.05 -12.43 -12.41
CA GLY A 158 3.50 -12.47 -12.61
C GLY A 158 4.03 -13.90 -12.68
N ALA A 159 3.64 -14.77 -11.74
CA ALA A 159 4.00 -16.19 -11.76
C ALA A 159 3.50 -16.87 -13.06
N MET A 160 2.30 -16.55 -13.51
CA MET A 160 1.74 -17.06 -14.76
C MET A 160 2.54 -16.60 -15.99
N MET A 161 3.04 -15.35 -16.02
CA MET A 161 3.90 -14.84 -17.10
C MET A 161 5.17 -15.68 -17.23
N PHE A 162 5.80 -16.04 -16.11
CA PHE A 162 6.99 -16.91 -16.09
C PHE A 162 6.66 -18.33 -16.51
N LEU A 163 5.61 -18.94 -15.98
CA LEU A 163 5.21 -20.30 -16.30
C LEU A 163 4.84 -20.49 -17.78
N LYS A 164 4.22 -19.48 -18.39
CA LYS A 164 3.90 -19.46 -19.82
C LYS A 164 5.11 -19.08 -20.71
N GLY A 165 6.24 -18.72 -20.11
CA GLY A 165 7.43 -18.31 -20.85
C GLY A 165 7.34 -16.96 -21.55
N ILE A 166 6.33 -16.13 -21.18
CA ILE A 166 6.16 -14.76 -21.69
C ILE A 166 7.25 -13.86 -21.12
N TRP A 167 7.46 -13.92 -19.82
CA TRP A 167 8.57 -13.28 -19.12
C TRP A 167 9.69 -14.30 -18.94
N ARG A 168 10.62 -14.36 -19.89
CA ARG A 168 11.71 -15.32 -19.85
C ARG A 168 13.06 -14.62 -20.00
N LYS A 169 13.70 -14.34 -18.86
CA LYS A 169 14.99 -13.68 -18.77
C LYS A 169 15.82 -14.31 -17.65
N PRO A 170 17.03 -14.83 -17.90
CA PRO A 170 17.88 -15.40 -16.86
C PRO A 170 18.29 -14.34 -15.83
N GLY A 171 18.27 -14.68 -14.56
CA GLY A 171 18.71 -13.80 -13.46
C GLY A 171 17.54 -13.32 -12.58
N VAL A 172 17.83 -12.29 -11.76
CA VAL A 172 16.86 -11.60 -10.91
C VAL A 172 16.62 -10.22 -11.51
N TRP A 173 15.37 -9.92 -11.78
CA TRP A 173 14.95 -8.71 -12.48
C TRP A 173 13.78 -8.06 -11.75
N ASN A 174 13.69 -6.73 -11.85
CA ASN A 174 12.51 -6.01 -11.40
C ASN A 174 11.38 -6.16 -12.43
N VAL A 175 10.13 -5.95 -11.99
CA VAL A 175 8.95 -6.13 -12.87
C VAL A 175 8.98 -5.19 -14.06
N GLU A 176 9.49 -3.96 -13.87
CA GLU A 176 9.64 -2.94 -14.90
C GLU A 176 10.67 -3.28 -16.00
N ASP A 177 11.44 -4.36 -15.83
CA ASP A 177 12.35 -4.88 -16.86
C ASP A 177 11.67 -5.77 -17.90
N PHE A 178 10.39 -6.05 -17.74
CA PHE A 178 9.59 -6.90 -18.61
C PHE A 178 8.55 -6.09 -19.39
N ASP A 179 8.08 -6.68 -20.50
CA ASP A 179 6.96 -6.12 -21.25
C ASP A 179 5.69 -6.11 -20.40
N PRO A 180 5.08 -4.95 -20.11
CA PRO A 180 3.90 -4.85 -19.28
C PRO A 180 2.61 -5.27 -19.98
N ASP A 181 2.51 -5.19 -21.32
CA ASP A 181 1.26 -5.35 -22.06
C ASP A 181 0.54 -6.67 -21.78
N PRO A 182 1.20 -7.84 -21.85
CA PRO A 182 0.52 -9.10 -21.57
C PRO A 182 0.12 -9.23 -20.09
N PHE A 183 0.82 -8.58 -19.17
CA PHE A 183 0.46 -8.54 -17.77
C PHE A 183 -0.77 -7.67 -17.54
N MET A 184 -0.80 -6.47 -18.11
CA MET A 184 -1.92 -5.53 -18.02
C MET A 184 -3.19 -6.12 -18.62
N GLU A 185 -3.09 -6.87 -19.74
CA GLU A 185 -4.20 -7.59 -20.30
C GLU A 185 -4.78 -8.64 -19.34
N GLN A 186 -3.90 -9.34 -18.60
CA GLN A 186 -4.35 -10.32 -17.62
C GLN A 186 -4.99 -9.69 -16.38
N LEU A 187 -4.56 -8.51 -15.94
CA LEU A 187 -5.22 -7.78 -14.85
C LEU A 187 -6.72 -7.58 -15.16
N ASN A 188 -7.05 -7.15 -16.38
CA ASN A 188 -8.43 -7.01 -16.81
C ASN A 188 -9.23 -8.32 -16.76
N LYS A 189 -8.58 -9.45 -17.08
CA LYS A 189 -9.23 -10.78 -17.11
C LYS A 189 -9.37 -11.43 -15.74
N GLN A 190 -8.53 -11.01 -14.78
CA GLN A 190 -8.41 -11.63 -13.45
C GLN A 190 -9.01 -10.74 -12.33
N GLY A 191 -10.00 -9.91 -12.67
CA GLY A 191 -10.77 -9.17 -11.67
C GLY A 191 -10.18 -7.84 -11.20
N LEU A 192 -9.08 -7.37 -11.81
CA LEU A 192 -8.50 -6.06 -11.53
C LEU A 192 -8.45 -5.19 -12.80
N PRO A 193 -9.60 -4.79 -13.34
CA PRO A 193 -9.64 -3.91 -14.50
C PRO A 193 -8.98 -2.58 -14.18
N TRP A 194 -8.16 -2.10 -15.09
CA TRP A 194 -7.49 -0.82 -14.99
C TRP A 194 -8.06 0.20 -15.98
N HIS A 195 -7.94 1.47 -15.63
CA HIS A 195 -8.46 2.61 -16.37
C HIS A 195 -7.33 3.60 -16.65
N GLU A 196 -7.47 4.36 -17.73
CA GLU A 196 -6.52 5.38 -18.16
C GLU A 196 -7.21 6.73 -18.27
N VAL A 197 -6.52 7.77 -17.84
CA VAL A 197 -6.92 9.18 -17.98
C VAL A 197 -5.75 9.98 -18.51
N PHE A 198 -6.01 10.89 -19.45
CA PHE A 198 -4.97 11.67 -20.13
C PHE A 198 -5.21 13.18 -19.98
N GLY A 199 -4.12 13.93 -20.07
CA GLY A 199 -4.15 15.39 -20.12
C GLY A 199 -4.66 16.04 -18.84
N GLN A 200 -5.50 17.07 -18.97
CA GLN A 200 -6.00 17.83 -17.82
C GLN A 200 -6.82 17.00 -16.83
N GLU A 201 -7.52 16.00 -17.30
CA GLU A 201 -8.28 15.08 -16.44
C GLU A 201 -7.37 14.21 -15.57
N ALA A 202 -6.11 14.04 -15.94
CA ALA A 202 -5.11 13.30 -15.15
C ALA A 202 -4.47 14.16 -14.05
N GLU A 203 -4.75 15.44 -13.97
CA GLU A 203 -4.20 16.33 -12.95
C GLU A 203 -4.93 16.17 -11.62
N MET A 204 -4.46 15.25 -10.81
CA MET A 204 -5.13 14.90 -9.56
C MET A 204 -4.56 15.57 -8.30
N ALA A 205 -3.30 15.96 -8.33
CA ALA A 205 -2.64 16.55 -7.17
C ALA A 205 -2.01 17.90 -7.50
N PRO A 206 -2.14 18.91 -6.62
CA PRO A 206 -1.37 20.11 -6.75
C PRO A 206 0.13 19.80 -6.72
N ASN A 207 0.92 20.60 -7.43
CA ASN A 207 2.38 20.55 -7.30
C ASN A 207 2.73 20.88 -5.85
N ILE A 208 3.40 19.93 -5.17
CA ILE A 208 4.01 20.23 -3.88
C ILE A 208 5.32 20.96 -4.21
N PRO A 209 5.56 22.16 -3.68
CA PRO A 209 6.83 22.85 -3.83
C PRO A 209 7.98 21.94 -3.35
N GLU A 210 9.14 22.07 -3.97
CA GLU A 210 10.37 21.38 -3.59
C GLU A 210 10.77 21.68 -2.14
#